data_0d72fe01c4c624660b16bd42b376afa8
#
_entry.id   0d72fe01c4c624660b16bd42b376afa8
#
_cell.length_a   1.000
_cell.length_b   1.000
_cell.length_c   1.000
_cell.angle_alpha   90.00
_cell.angle_beta   90.00
_cell.angle_gamma   90.00
#
_symmetry.space_group_name_H-M   'P 1'
#
loop_
_entity.id
_entity.type
_entity.pdbx_description
1 polymer ?
#
loop_
_entity_poly.entity_id
_entity_poly.type
_entity_poly.pdbx_seq_one_letter_code
_entity_poly.pdbx_strand_id
1 'polypeptide(L)'
;MNKRLLIYTIAFLLSGVAFGQSKIDEVMKSVESNSNVLKAERERINALALTYKTDILPQNPEVEYSKVLQSGAGESEILVKQSFLFPTAYFLKCGLSKQQVSNLENEYSAKRQDILLEAKNVFLEIVYHNKQMKFFAERLDQVKEIKQAMETSFKQGNVGRMDYNKAVLEYQNLSNEYNAILVERNNELQRLTELNGGVAIDVLDQEYSQQLQVSDFQTLKADFIANDPTLAQLNANVDIAKKTVAVQRSLTLPKFSVGYRNINPGSNSVNGVVVGMSIPLWENRNKVKAQKADMMYKTEVVNQYQVAYTSELQQTYNRVVQKQLAYMSLGDLLKSSDNNNLLYKAYKGGNISILDLFQELDYFYKLNTKWLEQEKEYHQEIAKLYKYKL
;
A
#
# COMPACT_ATOMS: atom_id res chain seq x y z
N MET A 1 -49.86 41.78 -1.84
CA MET A 1 -50.01 40.69 -0.85
C MET A 1 -49.24 39.47 -1.33
N ASN A 2 -48.18 39.25 -0.64
CA ASN A 2 -47.41 38.00 -0.45
C ASN A 2 -46.79 37.26 -1.66
N LYS A 3 -45.61 37.77 -2.06
CA LYS A 3 -44.55 37.03 -2.78
C LYS A 3 -43.45 36.42 -1.87
N ARG A 4 -43.70 36.27 -0.56
CA ARG A 4 -42.68 35.84 0.44
C ARG A 4 -42.90 34.45 1.02
N LEU A 5 -43.83 33.65 0.51
CA LEU A 5 -44.15 32.33 1.06
C LEU A 5 -43.73 31.12 0.18
N LEU A 6 -42.99 31.34 -0.93
CA LEU A 6 -42.62 30.26 -1.87
C LEU A 6 -41.12 29.91 -1.83
N ILE A 7 -40.35 30.50 -0.92
CA ILE A 7 -38.85 30.26 -0.85
C ILE A 7 -38.48 29.28 0.27
N TYR A 8 -39.39 28.94 1.18
CA TYR A 8 -39.06 28.04 2.32
C TYR A 8 -39.36 26.56 2.12
N THR A 9 -39.94 26.14 0.99
CA THR A 9 -40.34 24.76 0.71
C THR A 9 -39.38 24.00 -0.21
N ILE A 10 -38.31 24.61 -0.73
CA ILE A 10 -37.31 23.95 -1.60
C ILE A 10 -36.02 23.63 -0.84
N ALA A 11 -35.81 24.17 0.37
CA ALA A 11 -34.61 23.95 1.16
C ALA A 11 -34.62 22.66 2.01
N PHE A 12 -35.66 21.82 1.97
CA PHE A 12 -35.82 20.65 2.84
C PHE A 12 -35.79 19.29 2.11
N LEU A 13 -35.44 19.27 0.82
CA LEU A 13 -35.37 18.02 0.03
C LEU A 13 -33.95 17.68 -0.49
N LEU A 14 -32.94 18.34 0.03
CA LEU A 14 -31.52 18.02 -0.27
C LEU A 14 -30.74 17.47 0.93
N SER A 15 -31.42 17.05 1.98
CA SER A 15 -30.82 16.35 3.11
C SER A 15 -31.21 14.88 3.08
N GLY A 16 -30.40 14.04 2.43
CA GLY A 16 -30.62 12.63 2.66
C GLY A 16 -30.22 11.67 1.57
N VAL A 17 -29.02 11.80 1.01
CA VAL A 17 -28.27 10.61 0.62
C VAL A 17 -26.83 10.84 1.10
N ALA A 18 -26.66 10.92 2.41
CA ALA A 18 -25.42 10.48 2.98
C ALA A 18 -25.41 8.96 2.78
N PHE A 19 -24.83 8.46 1.70
CA PHE A 19 -24.34 7.10 1.64
C PHE A 19 -23.45 6.97 2.88
N GLY A 20 -23.88 6.20 3.87
CA GLY A 20 -23.12 5.94 5.06
C GLY A 20 -21.76 5.44 4.61
N GLN A 21 -20.73 6.26 4.81
CA GLN A 21 -19.38 5.92 4.49
C GLN A 21 -19.05 4.66 5.29
N SER A 22 -18.62 3.58 4.64
CA SER A 22 -18.36 2.34 5.37
C SER A 22 -17.22 2.58 6.36
N LYS A 23 -17.24 1.92 7.50
CA LYS A 23 -16.20 2.07 8.54
C LYS A 23 -14.80 1.82 7.98
N ILE A 24 -14.67 0.88 7.06
CA ILE A 24 -13.41 0.59 6.38
C ILE A 24 -12.90 1.80 5.59
N ASP A 25 -13.76 2.57 4.94
CA ASP A 25 -13.34 3.76 4.18
C ASP A 25 -12.85 4.88 5.12
N GLU A 26 -13.46 5.02 6.30
CA GLU A 26 -12.98 5.94 7.34
C GLU A 26 -11.60 5.54 7.84
N VAL A 27 -11.38 4.25 8.11
CA VAL A 27 -10.08 3.71 8.52
C VAL A 27 -9.03 3.92 7.44
N MET A 28 -9.35 3.62 6.16
CA MET A 28 -8.42 3.84 5.05
C MET A 28 -8.02 5.31 4.91
N LYS A 29 -8.97 6.25 5.01
CA LYS A 29 -8.68 7.69 5.00
C LYS A 29 -7.82 8.14 6.19
N SER A 30 -8.08 7.59 7.38
CA SER A 30 -7.27 7.88 8.57
C SER A 30 -5.83 7.42 8.36
N VAL A 31 -5.62 6.19 7.89
CA VAL A 31 -4.28 5.65 7.60
C VAL A 31 -3.58 6.48 6.53
N GLU A 32 -4.27 6.85 5.45
CA GLU A 32 -3.71 7.70 4.39
C GLU A 32 -3.21 9.04 4.93
N SER A 33 -3.97 9.66 5.84
CA SER A 33 -3.64 10.97 6.39
C SER A 33 -2.54 10.92 7.47
N ASN A 34 -2.50 9.85 8.26
CA ASN A 34 -1.65 9.77 9.44
C ASN A 34 -0.37 8.97 9.25
N SER A 35 -0.32 8.03 8.28
CA SER A 35 0.79 7.12 8.09
C SER A 35 2.13 7.82 8.00
N ASN A 36 3.03 7.49 8.93
CA ASN A 36 4.39 8.02 8.95
C ASN A 36 5.20 7.56 7.73
N VAL A 37 4.90 6.37 7.18
CA VAL A 37 5.54 5.86 5.96
C VAL A 37 5.17 6.72 4.76
N LEU A 38 3.88 7.10 4.61
CA LEU A 38 3.43 7.97 3.53
C LEU A 38 3.95 9.40 3.68
N LYS A 39 4.03 9.92 4.91
CA LYS A 39 4.66 11.23 5.18
C LYS A 39 6.14 11.24 4.82
N ALA A 40 6.89 10.23 5.25
CA ALA A 40 8.31 10.08 4.91
C ALA A 40 8.51 9.96 3.39
N GLU A 41 7.66 9.20 2.70
CA GLU A 41 7.70 9.06 1.25
C GLU A 41 7.41 10.40 0.54
N ARG A 42 6.48 11.20 1.03
CA ARG A 42 6.21 12.54 0.50
C ARG A 42 7.44 13.46 0.62
N GLU A 43 8.13 13.44 1.77
CA GLU A 43 9.35 14.21 1.95
C GLU A 43 10.51 13.70 1.06
N ARG A 44 10.62 12.39 0.87
CA ARG A 44 11.58 11.80 -0.09
C ARG A 44 11.34 12.31 -1.50
N ILE A 45 10.09 12.32 -1.94
CA ILE A 45 9.68 12.82 -3.26
C ILE A 45 9.98 14.31 -3.41
N ASN A 46 9.68 15.12 -2.38
CA ASN A 46 10.00 16.54 -2.37
C ASN A 46 11.50 16.79 -2.54
N ALA A 47 12.34 16.03 -1.83
CA ALA A 47 13.80 16.11 -1.94
C ALA A 47 14.29 15.71 -3.34
N LEU A 48 13.77 14.61 -3.89
CA LEU A 48 14.12 14.16 -5.25
C LEU A 48 13.66 15.15 -6.32
N ALA A 49 12.47 15.74 -6.17
CA ALA A 49 11.97 16.76 -7.10
C ALA A 49 12.89 18.00 -7.16
N LEU A 50 13.49 18.38 -6.03
CA LEU A 50 14.50 19.43 -5.98
C LEU A 50 15.80 18.97 -6.65
N THR A 51 16.27 17.74 -6.35
CA THR A 51 17.47 17.16 -6.95
C THR A 51 17.38 17.13 -8.48
N TYR A 52 16.25 16.70 -9.03
CA TYR A 52 16.05 16.66 -10.49
C TYR A 52 16.06 18.04 -11.16
N LYS A 53 15.88 19.13 -10.39
CA LYS A 53 15.95 20.51 -10.91
C LYS A 53 17.37 21.07 -10.87
N THR A 54 18.31 20.48 -10.13
CA THR A 54 19.69 21.02 -10.02
C THR A 54 20.51 20.78 -11.29
N ASP A 55 20.31 19.66 -11.99
CA ASP A 55 21.10 19.25 -13.15
C ASP A 55 20.83 20.04 -14.44
N ILE A 56 19.87 20.95 -14.43
CA ILE A 56 19.50 21.77 -15.59
C ILE A 56 20.25 23.11 -15.64
N LEU A 57 20.95 23.45 -14.58
CA LEU A 57 21.67 24.74 -14.49
C LEU A 57 23.05 24.68 -15.17
N PRO A 58 23.55 25.81 -15.69
CA PRO A 58 24.93 25.90 -16.16
C PRO A 58 25.90 25.69 -14.99
N GLN A 59 27.13 25.27 -15.32
CA GLN A 59 28.23 25.20 -14.35
C GLN A 59 28.51 26.59 -13.75
N ASN A 60 29.12 26.63 -12.57
CA ASN A 60 29.53 27.89 -11.97
C ASN A 60 30.63 28.55 -12.78
N PRO A 61 30.77 29.90 -12.75
CA PRO A 61 31.93 30.56 -13.27
C PRO A 61 33.23 30.10 -12.61
N GLU A 62 34.24 29.91 -13.41
CA GLU A 62 35.60 29.62 -12.94
C GLU A 62 36.40 30.91 -12.87
N VAL A 63 37.09 31.15 -11.75
CA VAL A 63 38.00 32.26 -11.58
C VAL A 63 39.40 31.71 -11.37
N GLU A 64 40.30 32.02 -12.26
CA GLU A 64 41.71 31.59 -12.22
C GLU A 64 42.60 32.81 -12.02
N TYR A 65 43.50 32.75 -11.04
CA TYR A 65 44.56 33.72 -10.85
C TYR A 65 45.88 33.02 -11.01
N SER A 66 46.71 33.49 -11.92
CA SER A 66 48.05 33.02 -12.13
C SER A 66 49.08 34.14 -11.97
N LYS A 67 50.22 33.87 -11.40
CA LYS A 67 51.36 34.78 -11.27
C LYS A 67 52.60 34.09 -11.67
N VAL A 68 53.25 34.60 -12.71
CA VAL A 68 54.58 34.12 -13.13
C VAL A 68 55.63 34.87 -12.34
N LEU A 69 56.41 34.11 -11.55
CA LEU A 69 57.55 34.63 -10.76
C LEU A 69 58.80 34.57 -11.64
N GLN A 70 59.12 35.64 -12.33
CA GLN A 70 60.37 35.75 -13.11
C GLN A 70 61.23 36.88 -12.54
N SER A 71 62.55 36.77 -12.61
CA SER A 71 63.50 37.79 -12.12
C SER A 71 63.29 39.10 -12.92
N GLY A 72 62.64 40.11 -12.30
CA GLY A 72 62.60 41.45 -12.82
C GLY A 72 61.21 42.10 -12.91
N ALA A 73 60.18 41.46 -13.38
CA ALA A 73 58.82 41.95 -13.41
C ALA A 73 57.84 40.78 -13.42
N GLY A 74 57.13 40.56 -12.32
CA GLY A 74 56.16 39.45 -12.24
C GLY A 74 54.91 39.78 -13.03
N GLU A 75 54.56 38.96 -13.99
CA GLU A 75 53.29 39.03 -14.73
C GLU A 75 52.19 38.32 -13.93
N SER A 76 51.02 38.96 -13.78
CA SER A 76 49.85 38.36 -13.17
C SER A 76 48.68 38.34 -14.15
N GLU A 77 47.89 37.30 -14.09
CA GLU A 77 46.75 37.11 -14.94
C GLU A 77 45.52 36.74 -14.08
N ILE A 78 44.40 37.38 -14.37
CA ILE A 78 43.07 37.00 -13.87
C ILE A 78 42.23 36.56 -15.06
N LEU A 79 41.71 35.35 -15.02
CA LEU A 79 40.77 34.83 -16.00
C LEU A 79 39.45 34.44 -15.30
N VAL A 80 38.37 35.07 -15.73
CA VAL A 80 36.99 34.68 -15.34
C VAL A 80 36.34 34.01 -16.54
N LYS A 81 35.95 32.76 -16.42
CA LYS A 81 35.43 31.95 -17.53
C LYS A 81 34.11 31.28 -17.13
N GLN A 82 33.09 31.30 -18.01
CA GLN A 82 31.84 30.61 -17.89
C GLN A 82 31.71 29.58 -19.02
N SER A 83 31.49 28.34 -18.63
CA SER A 83 31.29 27.22 -19.57
C SER A 83 29.81 26.94 -19.79
N PHE A 84 29.42 26.59 -21.00
CA PHE A 84 28.06 26.28 -21.41
C PHE A 84 28.03 24.98 -22.22
N LEU A 85 27.03 24.13 -21.94
CA LEU A 85 26.67 23.05 -22.85
C LEU A 85 26.07 23.62 -24.14
N PHE A 86 26.00 22.79 -25.17
CA PHE A 86 25.26 23.16 -26.36
C PHE A 86 23.79 23.50 -26.00
N PRO A 87 23.17 24.56 -26.50
CA PRO A 87 21.86 25.05 -26.02
C PRO A 87 20.76 23.97 -25.97
N THR A 88 20.72 23.06 -26.96
CA THR A 88 19.75 21.97 -26.99
C THR A 88 19.83 21.05 -25.76
N ALA A 89 21.00 20.91 -25.13
CA ALA A 89 21.18 20.10 -23.95
C ALA A 89 20.34 20.59 -22.75
N TYR A 90 20.25 21.92 -22.58
CA TYR A 90 19.44 22.50 -21.49
C TYR A 90 17.95 22.24 -21.68
N PHE A 91 17.42 22.39 -22.90
CA PHE A 91 16.01 22.07 -23.20
C PHE A 91 15.69 20.60 -22.96
N LEU A 92 16.58 19.68 -23.39
CA LEU A 92 16.40 18.25 -23.20
C LEU A 92 16.51 17.87 -21.73
N LYS A 93 17.45 18.43 -20.96
CA LYS A 93 17.57 18.23 -19.51
C LYS A 93 16.33 18.75 -18.78
N CYS A 94 15.80 19.91 -19.15
CA CYS A 94 14.56 20.43 -18.57
C CYS A 94 13.38 19.48 -18.85
N GLY A 95 13.26 18.97 -20.07
CA GLY A 95 12.24 18.00 -20.46
C GLY A 95 12.39 16.66 -19.72
N LEU A 96 13.62 16.20 -19.45
CA LEU A 96 13.91 15.02 -18.64
C LEU A 96 13.52 15.24 -17.17
N SER A 97 13.97 16.35 -16.58
CA SER A 97 13.64 16.72 -15.20
C SER A 97 12.14 16.77 -14.95
N LYS A 98 11.37 17.40 -15.84
CA LYS A 98 9.89 17.42 -15.74
C LYS A 98 9.29 16.01 -15.73
N GLN A 99 9.79 15.11 -16.59
CA GLN A 99 9.30 13.72 -16.63
C GLN A 99 9.66 12.93 -15.37
N GLN A 100 10.88 13.13 -14.84
CA GLN A 100 11.32 12.52 -13.60
C GLN A 100 10.45 12.99 -12.42
N VAL A 101 10.22 14.29 -12.29
CA VAL A 101 9.34 14.85 -11.24
C VAL A 101 7.91 14.32 -11.36
N SER A 102 7.35 14.25 -12.57
CA SER A 102 6.01 13.70 -12.79
C SER A 102 5.91 12.22 -12.39
N ASN A 103 6.98 11.44 -12.60
CA ASN A 103 6.98 10.03 -12.25
C ASN A 103 7.00 9.78 -10.73
N LEU A 104 7.47 10.73 -9.92
CA LEU A 104 7.46 10.62 -8.47
C LEU A 104 6.05 10.47 -7.89
N GLU A 105 5.03 11.05 -8.53
CA GLU A 105 3.63 10.86 -8.10
C GLU A 105 3.13 9.44 -8.40
N ASN A 106 3.60 8.79 -9.46
CA ASN A 106 3.31 7.38 -9.72
C ASN A 106 3.97 6.48 -8.64
N GLU A 107 5.22 6.78 -8.26
CA GLU A 107 5.92 6.09 -7.16
C GLU A 107 5.16 6.22 -5.84
N TYR A 108 4.72 7.43 -5.50
CA TYR A 108 3.90 7.69 -4.33
C TYR A 108 2.59 6.89 -4.36
N SER A 109 1.89 6.92 -5.50
CA SER A 109 0.62 6.22 -5.67
C SER A 109 0.77 4.70 -5.53
N ALA A 110 1.86 4.11 -6.06
CA ALA A 110 2.15 2.70 -5.89
C ALA A 110 2.42 2.36 -4.41
N LYS A 111 3.23 3.18 -3.72
CA LYS A 111 3.51 2.98 -2.28
C LYS A 111 2.26 3.16 -1.42
N ARG A 112 1.41 4.16 -1.75
CA ARG A 112 0.13 4.38 -1.11
C ARG A 112 -0.78 3.16 -1.21
N GLN A 113 -0.90 2.57 -2.40
CA GLN A 113 -1.70 1.35 -2.60
C GLN A 113 -1.22 0.18 -1.73
N ASP A 114 0.10 -0.01 -1.60
CA ASP A 114 0.65 -1.08 -0.78
C ASP A 114 0.26 -0.91 0.69
N ILE A 115 0.42 0.30 1.23
CA ILE A 115 0.07 0.62 2.63
C ILE A 115 -1.44 0.49 2.87
N LEU A 116 -2.27 0.97 1.94
CA LEU A 116 -3.72 0.87 2.08
C LEU A 116 -4.21 -0.58 1.95
N LEU A 117 -3.60 -1.40 1.08
CA LEU A 117 -3.92 -2.83 1.02
C LEU A 117 -3.54 -3.55 2.31
N GLU A 118 -2.37 -3.24 2.88
CA GLU A 118 -1.96 -3.80 4.17
C GLU A 118 -2.94 -3.39 5.28
N ALA A 119 -3.27 -2.11 5.40
CA ALA A 119 -4.24 -1.62 6.39
C ALA A 119 -5.62 -2.26 6.22
N LYS A 120 -6.06 -2.47 4.97
CA LYS A 120 -7.32 -3.15 4.66
C LYS A 120 -7.29 -4.60 5.11
N ASN A 121 -6.20 -5.32 4.88
CA ASN A 121 -6.06 -6.70 5.34
C ASN A 121 -6.07 -6.80 6.87
N VAL A 122 -5.38 -5.90 7.57
CA VAL A 122 -5.40 -5.82 9.03
C VAL A 122 -6.81 -5.53 9.56
N PHE A 123 -7.54 -4.60 8.93
CA PHE A 123 -8.94 -4.36 9.26
C PHE A 123 -9.81 -5.62 9.13
N LEU A 124 -9.64 -6.36 8.03
CA LEU A 124 -10.39 -7.61 7.78
C LEU A 124 -10.05 -8.70 8.82
N GLU A 125 -8.80 -8.78 9.28
CA GLU A 125 -8.39 -9.68 10.38
C GLU A 125 -9.05 -9.28 11.70
N ILE A 126 -9.13 -7.98 12.03
CA ILE A 126 -9.80 -7.53 13.25
C ILE A 126 -11.29 -7.89 13.22
N VAL A 127 -11.97 -7.68 12.09
CA VAL A 127 -13.39 -8.09 11.90
C VAL A 127 -13.53 -9.59 12.10
N TYR A 128 -12.62 -10.42 11.56
CA TYR A 128 -12.61 -11.85 11.77
C TYR A 128 -12.49 -12.22 13.25
N HIS A 129 -11.55 -11.64 13.97
CA HIS A 129 -11.39 -11.89 15.40
C HIS A 129 -12.59 -11.40 16.20
N ASN A 130 -13.23 -10.30 15.85
CA ASN A 130 -14.46 -9.83 16.48
C ASN A 130 -15.61 -10.86 16.28
N LYS A 131 -15.76 -11.44 15.09
CA LYS A 131 -16.72 -12.53 14.81
C LYS A 131 -16.41 -13.77 15.63
N GLN A 132 -15.13 -14.18 15.68
CA GLN A 132 -14.70 -15.31 16.50
C GLN A 132 -14.99 -15.06 17.98
N MET A 133 -14.63 -13.90 18.53
CA MET A 133 -14.88 -13.57 19.93
C MET A 133 -16.36 -13.67 20.27
N LYS A 134 -17.25 -13.14 19.42
CA LYS A 134 -18.70 -13.28 19.62
C LYS A 134 -19.12 -14.75 19.71
N PHE A 135 -18.69 -15.53 18.72
CA PHE A 135 -19.01 -16.94 18.63
C PHE A 135 -18.49 -17.75 19.83
N PHE A 136 -17.24 -17.52 20.24
CA PHE A 136 -16.63 -18.20 21.40
C PHE A 136 -17.20 -17.71 22.73
N ALA A 137 -17.62 -16.45 22.86
CA ALA A 137 -18.27 -15.94 24.07
C ALA A 137 -19.61 -16.65 24.30
N GLU A 138 -20.45 -16.79 23.26
CA GLU A 138 -21.72 -17.51 23.34
C GLU A 138 -21.50 -18.98 23.76
N ARG A 139 -20.50 -19.65 23.18
CA ARG A 139 -20.13 -21.00 23.54
C ARG A 139 -19.62 -21.13 24.99
N LEU A 140 -18.77 -20.19 25.40
CA LEU A 140 -18.19 -20.16 26.75
C LEU A 140 -19.28 -20.02 27.82
N ASP A 141 -20.29 -19.15 27.59
CA ASP A 141 -21.43 -19.00 28.50
C ASP A 141 -22.25 -20.29 28.62
N GLN A 142 -22.51 -20.97 27.50
CA GLN A 142 -23.22 -22.28 27.51
C GLN A 142 -22.46 -23.34 28.29
N VAL A 143 -21.15 -23.48 28.07
CA VAL A 143 -20.33 -24.49 28.80
C VAL A 143 -20.16 -24.11 30.26
N LYS A 144 -20.16 -22.83 30.60
CA LYS A 144 -20.18 -22.35 31.99
C LYS A 144 -21.44 -22.78 32.74
N GLU A 145 -22.61 -22.68 32.10
CA GLU A 145 -23.87 -23.20 32.68
C GLU A 145 -23.82 -24.69 32.90
N ILE A 146 -23.31 -25.48 31.93
CA ILE A 146 -23.16 -26.92 32.05
C ILE A 146 -22.23 -27.27 33.21
N LYS A 147 -21.07 -26.61 33.32
CA LYS A 147 -20.10 -26.79 34.40
C LYS A 147 -20.75 -26.56 35.78
N GLN A 148 -21.54 -25.49 35.93
CA GLN A 148 -22.24 -25.15 37.19
C GLN A 148 -23.29 -26.19 37.54
N ALA A 149 -24.07 -26.69 36.56
CA ALA A 149 -25.04 -27.75 36.74
C ALA A 149 -24.37 -29.08 37.17
N MET A 150 -23.25 -29.43 36.51
CA MET A 150 -22.43 -30.61 36.83
C MET A 150 -21.80 -30.51 38.23
N GLU A 151 -21.32 -29.32 38.64
CA GLU A 151 -20.78 -29.11 39.97
C GLU A 151 -21.84 -29.38 41.05
N THR A 152 -23.05 -28.86 40.83
CA THR A 152 -24.18 -29.07 41.76
C THR A 152 -24.57 -30.53 41.84
N SER A 153 -24.70 -31.20 40.68
CA SER A 153 -25.05 -32.65 40.60
C SER A 153 -23.98 -33.54 41.22
N PHE A 154 -22.70 -33.21 41.07
CA PHE A 154 -21.59 -33.93 41.70
C PHE A 154 -21.62 -33.78 43.22
N LYS A 155 -21.87 -32.57 43.76
CA LYS A 155 -22.02 -32.35 45.21
C LYS A 155 -23.21 -33.13 45.81
N GLN A 156 -24.26 -33.41 45.00
CA GLN A 156 -25.41 -34.18 45.38
C GLN A 156 -25.20 -35.69 45.20
N GLY A 157 -24.07 -36.13 44.65
CA GLY A 157 -23.79 -37.54 44.36
C GLY A 157 -24.50 -38.11 43.11
N ASN A 158 -25.14 -37.27 42.32
CA ASN A 158 -25.92 -37.66 41.13
C ASN A 158 -25.07 -37.90 39.89
N VAL A 159 -23.83 -37.37 39.86
CA VAL A 159 -22.90 -37.49 38.70
C VAL A 159 -21.52 -37.91 39.19
N GLY A 160 -20.83 -38.69 38.34
CA GLY A 160 -19.48 -39.15 38.63
C GLY A 160 -18.44 -38.01 38.52
N ARG A 161 -17.32 -38.17 39.25
CA ARG A 161 -16.21 -37.23 39.24
C ARG A 161 -15.64 -37.01 37.82
N MET A 162 -15.64 -38.10 37.01
CA MET A 162 -15.11 -38.00 35.62
C MET A 162 -15.95 -37.08 34.75
N ASP A 163 -17.27 -37.11 34.87
CA ASP A 163 -18.16 -36.28 34.06
C ASP A 163 -18.10 -34.80 34.48
N TYR A 164 -18.02 -34.55 35.79
CA TYR A 164 -17.74 -33.18 36.29
C TYR A 164 -16.40 -32.66 35.77
N ASN A 165 -15.33 -33.48 35.84
CA ASN A 165 -14.00 -33.05 35.34
C ASN A 165 -14.02 -32.76 33.84
N LYS A 166 -14.79 -33.48 33.00
CA LYS A 166 -14.94 -33.18 31.57
C LYS A 166 -15.50 -31.76 31.35
N ALA A 167 -16.53 -31.36 32.09
CA ALA A 167 -17.12 -30.02 31.99
C ALA A 167 -16.15 -28.95 32.46
N VAL A 168 -15.32 -29.19 33.48
CA VAL A 168 -14.28 -28.29 33.94
C VAL A 168 -13.19 -28.10 32.86
N LEU A 169 -12.72 -29.19 32.27
CA LEU A 169 -11.68 -29.19 31.24
C LEU A 169 -12.17 -28.45 29.98
N GLU A 170 -13.41 -28.74 29.54
CA GLU A 170 -13.98 -28.07 28.37
C GLU A 170 -14.11 -26.56 28.59
N TYR A 171 -14.62 -26.14 29.77
CA TYR A 171 -14.67 -24.70 30.12
C TYR A 171 -13.29 -24.04 30.09
N GLN A 172 -12.27 -24.72 30.66
CA GLN A 172 -10.93 -24.18 30.71
C GLN A 172 -10.31 -24.10 29.31
N ASN A 173 -10.52 -25.12 28.47
CA ASN A 173 -10.05 -25.12 27.08
C ASN A 173 -10.63 -23.93 26.29
N LEU A 174 -11.95 -23.75 26.33
CA LEU A 174 -12.64 -22.66 25.66
C LEU A 174 -12.23 -21.28 26.19
N SER A 175 -12.02 -21.18 27.51
CA SER A 175 -11.52 -19.94 28.10
C SER A 175 -10.13 -19.57 27.57
N ASN A 176 -9.25 -20.55 27.40
CA ASN A 176 -7.93 -20.35 26.84
C ASN A 176 -8.00 -19.96 25.35
N GLU A 177 -8.87 -20.60 24.56
CA GLU A 177 -9.10 -20.27 23.15
C GLU A 177 -9.63 -18.83 22.98
N TYR A 178 -10.63 -18.45 23.79
CA TYR A 178 -11.15 -17.07 23.79
C TYR A 178 -10.08 -16.04 24.12
N ASN A 179 -9.26 -16.30 25.13
CA ASN A 179 -8.16 -15.41 25.50
C ASN A 179 -7.09 -15.32 24.42
N ALA A 180 -6.78 -16.42 23.72
CA ALA A 180 -5.87 -16.40 22.57
C ALA A 180 -6.40 -15.52 21.44
N ILE A 181 -7.68 -15.63 21.09
CA ILE A 181 -8.32 -14.77 20.08
C ILE A 181 -8.28 -13.30 20.51
N LEU A 182 -8.51 -13.00 21.79
CA LEU A 182 -8.41 -11.64 22.32
C LEU A 182 -7.01 -11.05 22.16
N VAL A 183 -5.97 -11.84 22.40
CA VAL A 183 -4.57 -11.42 22.20
C VAL A 183 -4.29 -11.13 20.75
N GLU A 184 -4.69 -12.02 19.83
CA GLU A 184 -4.48 -11.80 18.38
C GLU A 184 -5.23 -10.55 17.88
N ARG A 185 -6.49 -10.35 18.31
CA ARG A 185 -7.23 -9.12 18.02
C ARG A 185 -6.48 -7.88 18.45
N ASN A 186 -5.92 -7.88 19.66
CA ASN A 186 -5.18 -6.74 20.19
C ASN A 186 -3.87 -6.51 19.43
N ASN A 187 -3.19 -7.58 18.99
CA ASN A 187 -2.01 -7.49 18.14
C ASN A 187 -2.35 -6.80 16.81
N GLU A 188 -3.46 -7.19 16.17
CA GLU A 188 -3.89 -6.57 14.90
C GLU A 188 -4.34 -5.11 15.10
N LEU A 189 -4.99 -4.76 16.21
CA LEU A 189 -5.28 -3.36 16.55
C LEU A 189 -4.00 -2.53 16.74
N GLN A 190 -2.97 -3.10 17.37
CA GLN A 190 -1.67 -2.46 17.51
C GLN A 190 -1.00 -2.25 16.15
N ARG A 191 -1.07 -3.25 15.26
CA ARG A 191 -0.56 -3.12 13.88
C ARG A 191 -1.31 -2.05 13.09
N LEU A 192 -2.64 -1.98 13.22
CA LEU A 192 -3.42 -0.91 12.59
C LEU A 192 -3.03 0.48 13.14
N THR A 193 -2.80 0.57 14.45
CA THR A 193 -2.31 1.80 15.11
C THR A 193 -0.95 2.22 14.55
N GLU A 194 -0.02 1.28 14.34
CA GLU A 194 1.28 1.54 13.72
C GLU A 194 1.11 2.09 12.29
N LEU A 195 0.32 1.43 11.45
CA LEU A 195 0.03 1.87 10.08
C LEU A 195 -0.63 3.26 10.05
N ASN A 196 -1.42 3.58 11.08
CA ASN A 196 -2.07 4.88 11.28
C ASN A 196 -1.18 5.92 11.99
N GLY A 197 0.13 5.75 11.95
CA GLY A 197 1.09 6.72 12.49
C GLY A 197 1.06 6.87 14.01
N GLY A 198 0.65 5.85 14.75
CA GLY A 198 0.55 5.83 16.21
C GLY A 198 -0.81 6.31 16.74
N VAL A 199 -1.74 6.72 15.88
CA VAL A 199 -3.10 7.12 16.27
C VAL A 199 -3.98 5.89 16.38
N ALA A 200 -4.48 5.57 17.57
CA ALA A 200 -5.33 4.41 17.80
C ALA A 200 -6.66 4.53 17.07
N ILE A 201 -7.10 3.43 16.46
CA ILE A 201 -8.42 3.27 15.85
C ILE A 201 -9.07 2.06 16.49
N ASP A 202 -10.29 2.22 16.97
CA ASP A 202 -11.08 1.09 17.44
C ASP A 202 -11.97 0.56 16.31
N VAL A 203 -11.96 -0.78 16.14
CA VAL A 203 -12.73 -1.51 15.13
C VAL A 203 -13.63 -2.49 15.87
N LEU A 204 -14.92 -2.16 15.95
CA LEU A 204 -15.95 -2.97 16.62
C LEU A 204 -16.81 -3.77 15.64
N ASP A 205 -16.56 -3.63 14.35
CA ASP A 205 -17.33 -4.27 13.29
C ASP A 205 -17.27 -5.80 13.44
N GLN A 206 -18.43 -6.43 13.37
CA GLN A 206 -18.61 -7.90 13.41
C GLN A 206 -19.11 -8.44 12.07
N GLU A 207 -19.24 -7.60 11.05
CA GLU A 207 -19.66 -7.99 9.71
C GLU A 207 -18.77 -7.30 8.68
N TYR A 208 -18.49 -8.02 7.61
CA TYR A 208 -17.80 -7.42 6.47
C TYR A 208 -18.78 -6.54 5.68
N SER A 209 -18.29 -5.40 5.19
CA SER A 209 -19.06 -4.55 4.29
C SER A 209 -19.49 -5.34 3.04
N GLN A 210 -20.63 -4.95 2.45
CA GLN A 210 -21.33 -5.67 1.38
C GLN A 210 -20.41 -6.32 0.34
N GLN A 211 -20.75 -7.54 -0.06
CA GLN A 211 -20.08 -8.29 -1.12
C GLN A 211 -20.06 -7.48 -2.42
N LEU A 212 -18.88 -7.08 -2.87
CA LEU A 212 -18.71 -6.55 -4.21
C LEU A 212 -19.01 -7.67 -5.23
N GLN A 213 -19.90 -7.38 -6.16
CA GLN A 213 -20.07 -8.27 -7.31
C GLN A 213 -18.78 -8.26 -8.10
N VAL A 214 -18.13 -9.43 -8.20
CA VAL A 214 -16.85 -9.54 -8.90
C VAL A 214 -17.09 -9.41 -10.39
N SER A 215 -16.47 -8.43 -11.03
CA SER A 215 -16.54 -8.24 -12.48
C SER A 215 -15.89 -9.42 -13.22
N ASP A 216 -16.22 -9.61 -14.49
CA ASP A 216 -15.53 -10.60 -15.29
C ASP A 216 -14.03 -10.31 -15.44
N PHE A 217 -13.24 -11.36 -15.72
CA PHE A 217 -11.78 -11.24 -15.74
C PHE A 217 -11.26 -10.25 -16.80
N GLN A 218 -11.92 -10.14 -17.96
CA GLN A 218 -11.44 -9.25 -19.03
C GLN A 218 -11.62 -7.79 -18.63
N THR A 219 -12.75 -7.45 -18.00
CA THR A 219 -13.01 -6.13 -17.43
C THR A 219 -11.98 -5.79 -16.34
N LEU A 220 -11.71 -6.72 -15.41
CA LEU A 220 -10.70 -6.53 -14.36
C LEU A 220 -9.31 -6.30 -14.94
N LYS A 221 -8.92 -7.06 -15.97
CA LYS A 221 -7.64 -6.87 -16.64
C LYS A 221 -7.54 -5.51 -17.34
N ALA A 222 -8.60 -5.07 -18.01
CA ALA A 222 -8.63 -3.77 -18.66
C ALA A 222 -8.54 -2.62 -17.64
N ASP A 223 -9.30 -2.71 -16.56
CA ASP A 223 -9.27 -1.75 -15.45
C ASP A 223 -7.89 -1.66 -14.80
N PHE A 224 -7.24 -2.82 -14.57
CA PHE A 224 -5.88 -2.85 -14.04
C PHE A 224 -4.90 -2.13 -14.97
N ILE A 225 -4.88 -2.47 -16.27
CA ILE A 225 -3.96 -1.85 -17.25
C ILE A 225 -4.13 -0.33 -17.27
N ALA A 226 -5.36 0.16 -17.09
CA ALA A 226 -5.66 1.59 -17.11
C ALA A 226 -5.28 2.33 -15.81
N ASN A 227 -5.33 1.66 -14.65
CA ASN A 227 -5.32 2.35 -13.36
C ASN A 227 -4.18 1.92 -12.41
N ASP A 228 -3.37 0.91 -12.76
CA ASP A 228 -2.29 0.47 -11.88
C ASP A 228 -1.13 1.47 -11.87
N PRO A 229 -0.81 2.09 -10.72
CA PRO A 229 0.24 3.11 -10.64
C PRO A 229 1.64 2.52 -10.77
N THR A 230 1.86 1.25 -10.46
CA THR A 230 3.15 0.58 -10.69
C THR A 230 3.41 0.42 -12.17
N LEU A 231 2.40 0.03 -12.96
CA LEU A 231 2.51 -0.02 -14.41
C LEU A 231 2.72 1.38 -15.00
N ALA A 232 2.01 2.40 -14.50
CA ALA A 232 2.20 3.79 -14.89
C ALA A 232 3.63 4.26 -14.60
N GLN A 233 4.17 3.96 -13.42
CA GLN A 233 5.56 4.25 -13.02
C GLN A 233 6.57 3.58 -13.96
N LEU A 234 6.39 2.30 -14.26
CA LEU A 234 7.30 1.55 -15.14
C LEU A 234 7.28 2.09 -16.57
N ASN A 235 6.12 2.44 -17.11
CA ASN A 235 6.00 3.10 -18.42
C ASN A 235 6.69 4.47 -18.42
N ALA A 236 6.49 5.27 -17.38
CA ALA A 236 7.16 6.56 -17.22
C ALA A 236 8.69 6.40 -17.14
N ASN A 237 9.20 5.33 -16.52
CA ASN A 237 10.63 5.01 -16.49
C ASN A 237 11.20 4.71 -17.90
N VAL A 238 10.43 4.07 -18.78
CA VAL A 238 10.81 3.91 -20.20
C VAL A 238 10.89 5.26 -20.89
N ASP A 239 9.93 6.16 -20.66
CA ASP A 239 9.94 7.50 -21.26
C ASP A 239 11.08 8.39 -20.70
N ILE A 240 11.38 8.27 -19.41
CA ILE A 240 12.58 8.87 -18.80
C ILE A 240 13.84 8.36 -19.49
N ALA A 241 13.96 7.04 -19.71
CA ALA A 241 15.12 6.47 -20.38
C ALA A 241 15.25 6.97 -21.84
N LYS A 242 14.15 7.09 -22.61
CA LYS A 242 14.15 7.71 -23.95
C LYS A 242 14.70 9.14 -23.91
N LYS A 243 14.22 9.96 -22.96
CA LYS A 243 14.70 11.34 -22.78
C LYS A 243 16.17 11.38 -22.34
N THR A 244 16.59 10.43 -21.47
CA THR A 244 17.99 10.30 -21.06
C THR A 244 18.91 10.00 -22.23
N VAL A 245 18.49 9.12 -23.17
CA VAL A 245 19.22 8.88 -24.42
C VAL A 245 19.34 10.17 -25.24
N ALA A 246 18.28 10.98 -25.33
CA ALA A 246 18.32 12.25 -26.08
C ALA A 246 19.28 13.26 -25.40
N VAL A 247 19.23 13.40 -24.08
CA VAL A 247 20.18 14.22 -23.32
C VAL A 247 21.60 13.73 -23.57
N GLN A 248 21.88 12.42 -23.44
CA GLN A 248 23.22 11.88 -23.61
C GLN A 248 23.77 12.09 -25.04
N ARG A 249 22.90 12.06 -26.07
CA ARG A 249 23.28 12.46 -27.44
C ARG A 249 23.64 13.94 -27.52
N SER A 250 22.89 14.85 -26.87
CA SER A 250 23.20 16.27 -26.89
C SER A 250 24.52 16.63 -26.21
N LEU A 251 24.95 15.80 -25.23
CA LEU A 251 26.24 15.96 -24.53
C LEU A 251 27.44 15.51 -25.39
N THR A 252 27.22 14.93 -26.58
CA THR A 252 28.27 14.66 -27.56
C THR A 252 28.59 15.90 -28.44
N LEU A 253 27.77 16.94 -28.33
CA LEU A 253 28.00 18.22 -29.05
C LEU A 253 29.05 19.05 -28.31
N PRO A 254 29.73 19.99 -29.03
CA PRO A 254 30.74 20.87 -28.43
C PRO A 254 30.18 21.67 -27.25
N LYS A 255 31.01 21.90 -26.24
CA LYS A 255 30.79 22.85 -25.14
C LYS A 255 31.45 24.15 -25.48
N PHE A 256 30.83 25.27 -25.13
CA PHE A 256 31.35 26.61 -25.36
C PHE A 256 31.75 27.27 -24.04
N SER A 257 32.76 28.13 -24.07
CA SER A 257 33.10 28.97 -22.94
C SER A 257 33.32 30.41 -23.39
N VAL A 258 32.91 31.34 -22.56
CA VAL A 258 33.18 32.80 -22.73
C VAL A 258 33.83 33.28 -21.46
N GLY A 259 34.86 34.08 -21.58
CA GLY A 259 35.60 34.62 -20.44
C GLY A 259 36.15 36.00 -20.68
N TYR A 260 36.56 36.59 -19.58
CA TYR A 260 37.28 37.85 -19.55
C TYR A 260 38.64 37.60 -18.93
N ARG A 261 39.68 38.10 -19.61
CA ARG A 261 41.08 37.96 -19.19
C ARG A 261 41.67 39.34 -18.96
N ASN A 262 42.34 39.51 -17.82
CA ASN A 262 43.18 40.65 -17.52
C ASN A 262 44.60 40.18 -17.29
N ILE A 263 45.55 40.69 -18.06
CA ILE A 263 46.97 40.43 -17.91
C ILE A 263 47.65 41.72 -17.44
N ASN A 264 48.38 41.63 -16.33
CA ASN A 264 49.15 42.76 -15.83
C ASN A 264 50.64 42.42 -15.86
N PRO A 265 51.41 42.90 -16.87
CA PRO A 265 52.85 42.65 -17.02
C PRO A 265 53.68 43.64 -16.20
N GLY A 266 53.11 44.39 -15.26
CA GLY A 266 53.84 45.31 -14.37
C GLY A 266 53.81 46.78 -14.77
N SER A 267 53.54 47.14 -16.02
CA SER A 267 53.48 48.54 -16.46
C SER A 267 52.14 49.01 -17.11
N ASN A 268 51.51 48.14 -17.85
CA ASN A 268 50.18 48.42 -18.46
C ASN A 268 49.37 47.12 -18.48
N SER A 269 48.16 47.14 -17.91
CA SER A 269 47.23 45.98 -17.96
C SER A 269 46.59 45.85 -19.34
N VAL A 270 46.51 44.60 -19.82
CA VAL A 270 45.84 44.28 -21.10
C VAL A 270 44.59 43.46 -20.80
N ASN A 271 43.48 43.92 -21.34
CA ASN A 271 42.16 43.28 -21.17
C ASN A 271 41.76 42.59 -22.45
N GLY A 272 41.14 41.41 -22.35
CA GLY A 272 40.67 40.67 -23.51
C GLY A 272 39.45 39.80 -23.21
N VAL A 273 38.67 39.53 -24.28
CA VAL A 273 37.61 38.50 -24.22
C VAL A 273 38.19 37.18 -24.70
N VAL A 274 37.88 36.12 -23.99
CA VAL A 274 38.31 34.76 -24.34
C VAL A 274 37.08 33.96 -24.74
N VAL A 275 37.11 33.36 -25.93
CA VAL A 275 36.07 32.43 -26.39
C VAL A 275 36.74 31.07 -26.60
N GLY A 276 36.20 30.04 -26.02
CA GLY A 276 36.71 28.70 -26.12
C GLY A 276 35.63 27.68 -26.54
N MET A 277 36.07 26.58 -27.11
CA MET A 277 35.22 25.43 -27.48
C MET A 277 35.93 24.16 -27.10
N SER A 278 35.21 23.26 -26.42
CA SER A 278 35.68 21.91 -26.09
C SER A 278 34.91 20.89 -26.92
N ILE A 279 35.63 20.11 -27.73
CA ILE A 279 35.06 19.05 -28.59
C ILE A 279 35.25 17.71 -27.92
N PRO A 280 34.18 17.01 -27.50
CA PRO A 280 34.28 15.71 -26.81
C PRO A 280 34.60 14.60 -27.82
N LEU A 281 35.87 14.25 -28.00
CA LEU A 281 36.32 13.20 -28.93
C LEU A 281 36.08 11.79 -28.38
N TRP A 282 36.35 11.55 -27.12
CA TRP A 282 36.27 10.23 -26.44
C TRP A 282 35.49 10.23 -25.14
N GLU A 283 35.24 11.36 -24.51
CA GLU A 283 34.54 11.49 -23.22
C GLU A 283 33.17 10.78 -23.20
N ASN A 284 32.44 10.78 -24.32
CA ASN A 284 31.11 10.21 -24.45
C ASN A 284 31.07 8.85 -25.17
N ARG A 285 32.23 8.19 -25.36
CA ARG A 285 32.31 6.88 -25.98
C ARG A 285 31.48 5.86 -25.18
N ASN A 286 30.62 5.13 -25.90
CA ASN A 286 29.68 4.14 -25.36
C ASN A 286 28.57 4.68 -24.41
N LYS A 287 28.60 5.93 -23.93
CA LYS A 287 27.54 6.46 -23.04
C LYS A 287 26.17 6.41 -23.69
N VAL A 288 26.04 6.81 -24.97
CA VAL A 288 24.77 6.71 -25.70
C VAL A 288 24.32 5.28 -25.91
N LYS A 289 25.27 4.35 -26.18
CA LYS A 289 24.96 2.91 -26.34
C LYS A 289 24.47 2.31 -25.03
N ALA A 290 25.11 2.64 -23.90
CA ALA A 290 24.70 2.21 -22.58
C ALA A 290 23.30 2.70 -22.22
N GLN A 291 22.97 3.96 -22.49
CA GLN A 291 21.62 4.48 -22.23
C GLN A 291 20.55 3.87 -23.15
N LYS A 292 20.90 3.51 -24.38
CA LYS A 292 19.98 2.74 -25.24
C LYS A 292 19.73 1.34 -24.71
N ALA A 293 20.76 0.66 -24.21
CA ALA A 293 20.63 -0.66 -23.61
C ALA A 293 19.77 -0.60 -22.31
N ASP A 294 19.97 0.45 -21.48
CA ASP A 294 19.11 0.69 -20.30
C ASP A 294 17.64 0.95 -20.69
N MET A 295 17.40 1.71 -21.76
CA MET A 295 16.05 1.91 -22.27
C MET A 295 15.40 0.59 -22.71
N MET A 296 16.14 -0.29 -23.43
CA MET A 296 15.65 -1.61 -23.81
C MET A 296 15.37 -2.47 -22.58
N TYR A 297 16.27 -2.49 -21.61
CA TYR A 297 16.07 -3.19 -20.35
C TYR A 297 14.78 -2.76 -19.66
N LYS A 298 14.54 -1.44 -19.52
CA LYS A 298 13.32 -0.91 -18.89
C LYS A 298 12.05 -1.29 -19.68
N THR A 299 12.15 -1.38 -21.02
CA THR A 299 11.04 -1.84 -21.83
C THR A 299 10.70 -3.32 -21.54
N GLU A 300 11.72 -4.16 -21.41
CA GLU A 300 11.50 -5.56 -21.04
C GLU A 300 10.99 -5.74 -19.61
N VAL A 301 11.37 -4.85 -18.67
CA VAL A 301 10.81 -4.83 -17.30
C VAL A 301 9.30 -4.55 -17.35
N VAL A 302 8.83 -3.63 -18.22
CA VAL A 302 7.39 -3.38 -18.42
C VAL A 302 6.69 -4.65 -18.92
N ASN A 303 7.24 -5.29 -19.96
CA ASN A 303 6.70 -6.53 -20.52
C ASN A 303 6.63 -7.63 -19.46
N GLN A 304 7.72 -7.83 -18.70
CA GLN A 304 7.77 -8.80 -17.61
C GLN A 304 6.70 -8.52 -16.55
N TYR A 305 6.55 -7.27 -16.13
CA TYR A 305 5.55 -6.88 -15.13
C TYR A 305 4.13 -7.17 -15.63
N GLN A 306 3.80 -6.79 -16.86
CA GLN A 306 2.48 -7.03 -17.44
C GLN A 306 2.14 -8.53 -17.48
N VAL A 307 3.08 -9.37 -17.89
CA VAL A 307 2.87 -10.83 -17.95
C VAL A 307 2.71 -11.40 -16.53
N ALA A 308 3.61 -11.06 -15.61
CA ALA A 308 3.59 -11.57 -14.25
C ALA A 308 2.31 -11.15 -13.51
N TYR A 309 1.95 -9.88 -13.60
CA TYR A 309 0.76 -9.36 -12.92
C TYR A 309 -0.54 -9.88 -13.54
N THR A 310 -0.61 -10.03 -14.88
CA THR A 310 -1.78 -10.65 -15.53
C THR A 310 -1.98 -12.09 -15.04
N SER A 311 -0.89 -12.84 -14.86
CA SER A 311 -0.92 -14.19 -14.31
C SER A 311 -1.37 -14.18 -12.84
N GLU A 312 -0.83 -13.27 -12.02
CA GLU A 312 -1.23 -13.11 -10.62
C GLU A 312 -2.70 -12.70 -10.48
N LEU A 313 -3.17 -11.77 -11.31
CA LEU A 313 -4.57 -11.34 -11.36
C LEU A 313 -5.50 -12.51 -11.68
N GLN A 314 -5.14 -13.36 -12.66
CA GLN A 314 -5.90 -14.56 -13.00
C GLN A 314 -5.95 -15.56 -11.85
N GLN A 315 -4.82 -15.80 -11.20
CA GLN A 315 -4.76 -16.69 -10.02
C GLN A 315 -5.61 -16.15 -8.87
N THR A 316 -5.53 -14.86 -8.60
CA THR A 316 -6.33 -14.19 -7.55
C THR A 316 -7.82 -14.26 -7.88
N TYR A 317 -8.20 -13.99 -9.14
CA TYR A 317 -9.57 -14.15 -9.61
C TYR A 317 -10.10 -15.57 -9.37
N ASN A 318 -9.32 -16.58 -9.75
CA ASN A 318 -9.70 -17.99 -9.55
C ASN A 318 -9.86 -18.32 -8.06
N ARG A 319 -8.96 -17.81 -7.19
CA ARG A 319 -9.07 -17.98 -5.74
C ARG A 319 -10.32 -17.29 -5.17
N VAL A 320 -10.64 -16.08 -5.62
CA VAL A 320 -11.87 -15.37 -5.21
C VAL A 320 -13.10 -16.21 -5.53
N VAL A 321 -13.22 -16.73 -6.76
CA VAL A 321 -14.36 -17.58 -7.18
C VAL A 321 -14.43 -18.85 -6.35
N GLN A 322 -13.30 -19.52 -6.12
CA GLN A 322 -13.24 -20.74 -5.31
C GLN A 322 -13.62 -20.48 -3.85
N LYS A 323 -13.07 -19.41 -3.25
CA LYS A 323 -13.35 -19.06 -1.84
C LYS A 323 -14.81 -18.65 -1.66
N GLN A 324 -15.39 -17.92 -2.62
CA GLN A 324 -16.80 -17.57 -2.60
C GLN A 324 -17.69 -18.82 -2.58
N LEU A 325 -17.45 -19.79 -3.46
CA LEU A 325 -18.21 -21.02 -3.51
C LEU A 325 -18.07 -21.83 -2.21
N ALA A 326 -16.85 -21.96 -1.69
CA ALA A 326 -16.59 -22.69 -0.44
C ALA A 326 -17.27 -22.03 0.76
N TYR A 327 -17.16 -20.70 0.89
CA TYR A 327 -17.79 -19.93 1.94
C TYR A 327 -19.33 -20.04 1.87
N MET A 328 -19.94 -19.85 0.69
CA MET A 328 -21.40 -19.94 0.53
C MET A 328 -21.92 -21.35 0.81
N SER A 329 -21.31 -22.38 0.24
CA SER A 329 -21.76 -23.77 0.43
C SER A 329 -21.65 -24.23 1.88
N LEU A 330 -20.56 -23.87 2.58
CA LEU A 330 -20.39 -24.20 3.99
C LEU A 330 -21.37 -23.41 4.88
N GLY A 331 -21.63 -22.14 4.55
CA GLY A 331 -22.62 -21.33 5.26
C GLY A 331 -24.04 -21.86 5.14
N ASP A 332 -24.45 -22.31 3.95
CA ASP A 332 -25.76 -22.93 3.72
C ASP A 332 -25.88 -24.28 4.48
N LEU A 333 -24.80 -25.08 4.49
CA LEU A 333 -24.75 -26.31 5.25
C LEU A 333 -24.88 -26.05 6.76
N LEU A 334 -24.15 -25.10 7.32
CA LEU A 334 -24.21 -24.76 8.74
C LEU A 334 -25.60 -24.27 9.16
N LYS A 335 -26.25 -23.44 8.33
CA LYS A 335 -27.64 -22.96 8.58
C LYS A 335 -28.65 -24.10 8.58
N SER A 336 -28.53 -25.03 7.63
CA SER A 336 -29.45 -26.15 7.51
C SER A 336 -29.24 -27.26 8.56
N SER A 337 -28.03 -27.31 9.16
CA SER A 337 -27.59 -28.36 10.09
C SER A 337 -27.42 -27.84 11.53
N ASP A 338 -27.95 -26.65 11.86
CA ASP A 338 -27.85 -26.12 13.23
C ASP A 338 -28.76 -26.92 14.20
N ASN A 339 -28.19 -27.94 14.78
CA ASN A 339 -28.83 -28.82 15.76
C ASN A 339 -28.47 -28.48 17.22
N ASN A 340 -27.77 -27.38 17.47
CA ASN A 340 -27.25 -27.02 18.80
C ASN A 340 -28.35 -27.05 19.87
N ASN A 341 -29.49 -26.43 19.60
CA ASN A 341 -30.63 -26.43 20.52
C ASN A 341 -31.22 -27.84 20.77
N LEU A 342 -31.19 -28.71 19.76
CA LEU A 342 -31.65 -30.11 19.90
C LEU A 342 -30.67 -30.94 20.75
N LEU A 343 -29.37 -30.76 20.56
CA LEU A 343 -28.33 -31.42 21.35
C LEU A 343 -28.42 -31.03 22.83
N TYR A 344 -28.60 -29.75 23.13
CA TYR A 344 -28.82 -29.32 24.51
C TYR A 344 -30.11 -29.84 25.13
N LYS A 345 -31.20 -29.94 24.39
CA LYS A 345 -32.47 -30.55 24.86
C LYS A 345 -32.31 -32.05 25.09
N ALA A 346 -31.63 -32.75 24.18
CA ALA A 346 -31.37 -34.19 24.32
C ALA A 346 -30.53 -34.49 25.56
N TYR A 347 -29.49 -33.67 25.80
CA TYR A 347 -28.67 -33.78 27.00
C TYR A 347 -29.46 -33.50 28.29
N LYS A 348 -30.22 -32.39 28.35
CA LYS A 348 -31.07 -32.08 29.52
C LYS A 348 -32.14 -33.13 29.77
N GLY A 349 -32.63 -33.80 28.73
CA GLY A 349 -33.54 -34.93 28.81
C GLY A 349 -32.89 -36.27 29.16
N GLY A 350 -31.58 -36.32 29.34
CA GLY A 350 -30.83 -37.54 29.64
C GLY A 350 -30.69 -38.53 28.48
N ASN A 351 -31.00 -38.10 27.25
CA ASN A 351 -30.96 -38.96 26.05
C ASN A 351 -29.55 -39.13 25.47
N ILE A 352 -28.64 -38.24 25.78
CA ILE A 352 -27.23 -38.31 25.39
C ILE A 352 -26.33 -37.99 26.60
N SER A 353 -25.11 -38.53 26.59
CA SER A 353 -24.12 -38.23 27.62
C SER A 353 -23.49 -36.84 27.42
N ILE A 354 -22.83 -36.31 28.45
CA ILE A 354 -22.06 -35.06 28.35
C ILE A 354 -20.92 -35.20 27.33
N LEU A 355 -20.36 -36.41 27.20
CA LEU A 355 -19.28 -36.64 26.23
C LEU A 355 -19.81 -36.54 24.81
N ASP A 356 -20.96 -37.19 24.53
CA ASP A 356 -21.61 -37.12 23.23
C ASP A 356 -21.98 -35.66 22.88
N LEU A 357 -22.54 -34.93 23.85
CA LEU A 357 -22.84 -33.50 23.67
C LEU A 357 -21.61 -32.71 23.24
N PHE A 358 -20.49 -32.82 23.96
CA PHE A 358 -19.27 -32.06 23.65
C PHE A 358 -18.64 -32.50 22.32
N GLN A 359 -18.69 -33.79 21.96
CA GLN A 359 -18.17 -34.27 20.69
C GLN A 359 -18.97 -33.72 19.50
N GLU A 360 -20.30 -33.74 19.57
CA GLU A 360 -21.16 -33.21 18.51
C GLU A 360 -21.04 -31.68 18.37
N LEU A 361 -21.00 -30.97 19.49
CA LEU A 361 -20.78 -29.54 19.51
C LEU A 361 -19.40 -29.17 18.95
N ASP A 362 -18.33 -29.88 19.29
CA ASP A 362 -16.98 -29.65 18.80
C ASP A 362 -16.90 -29.77 17.27
N TYR A 363 -17.58 -30.79 16.70
CA TYR A 363 -17.66 -30.96 15.26
C TYR A 363 -18.31 -29.74 14.58
N PHE A 364 -19.46 -29.30 15.10
CA PHE A 364 -20.15 -28.12 14.58
C PHE A 364 -19.31 -26.84 14.71
N TYR A 365 -18.63 -26.65 15.84
CA TYR A 365 -17.80 -25.48 16.11
C TYR A 365 -16.56 -25.42 15.23
N LYS A 366 -15.93 -26.55 14.94
CA LYS A 366 -14.82 -26.64 13.99
C LYS A 366 -15.23 -26.23 12.57
N LEU A 367 -16.41 -26.66 12.14
CA LEU A 367 -16.96 -26.24 10.84
C LEU A 367 -17.29 -24.75 10.81
N ASN A 368 -17.84 -24.20 11.89
CA ASN A 368 -18.14 -22.77 11.99
C ASN A 368 -16.87 -21.92 11.99
N THR A 369 -15.84 -22.30 12.73
CA THR A 369 -14.53 -21.63 12.69
C THR A 369 -13.93 -21.64 11.29
N LYS A 370 -14.03 -22.78 10.60
CA LYS A 370 -13.57 -22.89 9.20
C LYS A 370 -14.38 -22.01 8.26
N TRP A 371 -15.68 -21.87 8.47
CA TRP A 371 -16.54 -20.97 7.71
C TRP A 371 -16.14 -19.51 7.87
N LEU A 372 -15.88 -19.06 9.11
CA LEU A 372 -15.40 -17.72 9.41
C LEU A 372 -14.04 -17.44 8.74
N GLU A 373 -13.14 -18.44 8.74
CA GLU A 373 -11.85 -18.35 8.06
C GLU A 373 -12.00 -18.22 6.55
N GLN A 374 -12.87 -19.02 5.91
CA GLN A 374 -13.13 -18.92 4.47
C GLN A 374 -13.75 -17.58 4.09
N GLU A 375 -14.63 -17.03 4.92
CA GLU A 375 -15.21 -15.70 4.74
C GLU A 375 -14.12 -14.61 4.77
N LYS A 376 -13.23 -14.64 5.78
CA LYS A 376 -12.08 -13.72 5.86
C LYS A 376 -11.21 -13.80 4.62
N GLU A 377 -10.77 -15.01 4.26
CA GLU A 377 -9.90 -15.22 3.10
C GLU A 377 -10.55 -14.75 1.79
N TYR A 378 -11.85 -14.94 1.61
CA TYR A 378 -12.60 -14.42 0.49
C TYR A 378 -12.50 -12.89 0.41
N HIS A 379 -12.71 -12.19 1.52
CA HIS A 379 -12.62 -10.72 1.55
C HIS A 379 -11.20 -10.20 1.35
N GLN A 380 -10.18 -10.90 1.83
CA GLN A 380 -8.77 -10.58 1.59
C GLN A 380 -8.38 -10.76 0.12
N GLU A 381 -8.81 -11.85 -0.53
CA GLU A 381 -8.57 -12.06 -1.95
C GLU A 381 -9.29 -11.00 -2.81
N ILE A 382 -10.51 -10.56 -2.43
CA ILE A 382 -11.19 -9.43 -3.07
C ILE A 382 -10.40 -8.13 -2.89
N ALA A 383 -9.90 -7.86 -1.69
CA ALA A 383 -9.09 -6.66 -1.44
C ALA A 383 -7.84 -6.64 -2.33
N LYS A 384 -7.20 -7.80 -2.50
CA LYS A 384 -6.04 -7.98 -3.37
C LYS A 384 -6.41 -7.83 -4.85
N LEU A 385 -7.55 -8.40 -5.29
CA LEU A 385 -8.05 -8.33 -6.66
C LEU A 385 -8.30 -6.88 -7.10
N TYR A 386 -8.79 -6.05 -6.19
CA TYR A 386 -9.10 -4.64 -6.45
C TYR A 386 -8.06 -3.66 -5.89
N LYS A 387 -6.82 -4.13 -5.65
CA LYS A 387 -5.72 -3.29 -5.15
C LYS A 387 -5.56 -1.99 -5.96
N TYR A 388 -5.68 -2.07 -7.29
CA TYR A 388 -5.52 -0.93 -8.19
C TYR A 388 -6.58 0.19 -8.03
N LYS A 389 -7.60 -0.01 -7.19
CA LYS A 389 -8.63 0.99 -6.84
C LYS A 389 -8.37 1.72 -5.52
N LEU A 390 -7.34 1.33 -4.77
CA LEU A 390 -7.00 1.91 -3.47
C LEU A 390 -6.29 3.27 -3.56
#